data_3ff94e49fd92c420a9203c0970abe75c
#
_entry.id   3ff94e49fd92c420a9203c0970abe75c
#
_cell.length_a   1.000
_cell.length_b   1.000
_cell.length_c   1.000
_cell.angle_alpha   90.00
_cell.angle_beta   90.00
_cell.angle_gamma   90.00
#
_symmetry.space_group_name_H-M   'P 1'
#
loop_
_entity.id
_entity.type
_entity.pdbx_description
1 polymer ?
#
loop_
_entity_poly.entity_id
_entity_poly.type
_entity_poly.pdbx_seq_one_letter_code
_entity_poly.pdbx_strand_id
1 'polypeptide(L)'
;LAGRPRSAEAARAQGGVRLAEADGRDEVIPLPVHPSIHDALAADEFDLIILAVKAYHTETAAREIREAGGEGVALLSMQNGVGNEEALGVILPASPILAGVITTPVEVRGPVHVKVSRPSFHVGLANAREKLPGNKGKLAGVAALLRDSGFAVTTYDDYRSMKWSKLLMNILANAQSAILGYTPAQIFADPRLGNLELRAWREALAVMRGQGVKPVAVGGYPLPLAAKGVQGLPLGLMRPIFARFIVGGRGEKMPSLYYDLHPQPRAHSEIDWLHGAVAREGARLGIPTPVNATFTRIMRALLRGEESVDAWAGQPERLLAAVVQHGVDGDMP
;
A
#
# COMPACT_ATOMS: atom_id res chain seq x y z
N LEU A 1 -9.44 18.82 -6.65
CA LEU A 1 -9.49 17.49 -6.04
C LEU A 1 -10.90 16.93 -6.11
N ALA A 2 -11.05 15.60 -6.29
CA ALA A 2 -12.31 14.90 -6.07
C ALA A 2 -12.26 14.16 -4.72
N GLY A 3 -13.29 14.34 -3.90
CA GLY A 3 -13.40 13.74 -2.58
C GLY A 3 -14.83 13.32 -2.25
N ARG A 4 -15.06 12.91 -1.02
CA ARG A 4 -16.42 12.66 -0.53
C ARG A 4 -17.14 13.99 -0.28
N PRO A 5 -18.49 14.04 -0.32
CA PRO A 5 -19.25 15.26 -0.04
C PRO A 5 -18.80 15.97 1.26
N ARG A 6 -18.58 15.21 2.34
CA ARG A 6 -18.06 15.75 3.60
C ARG A 6 -16.70 16.46 3.46
N SER A 7 -15.81 15.96 2.60
CA SER A 7 -14.51 16.59 2.35
C SER A 7 -14.66 17.89 1.56
N ALA A 8 -15.56 17.90 0.57
CA ALA A 8 -15.87 19.11 -0.20
C ALA A 8 -16.50 20.20 0.68
N GLU A 9 -17.41 19.85 1.58
CA GLU A 9 -18.00 20.77 2.56
C GLU A 9 -16.95 21.35 3.51
N ALA A 10 -16.10 20.48 4.07
CA ALA A 10 -15.02 20.90 4.97
C ALA A 10 -14.01 21.83 4.29
N ALA A 11 -13.62 21.53 3.03
CA ALA A 11 -12.73 22.38 2.25
C ALA A 11 -13.36 23.75 1.97
N ARG A 12 -14.65 23.77 1.61
CA ARG A 12 -15.38 25.02 1.38
C ARG A 12 -15.46 25.88 2.65
N ALA A 13 -15.72 25.24 3.80
CA ALA A 13 -15.83 25.93 5.08
C ALA A 13 -14.50 26.55 5.55
N GLN A 14 -13.34 25.92 5.25
CA GLN A 14 -12.02 26.42 5.68
C GLN A 14 -11.23 27.14 4.56
N GLY A 15 -11.76 27.21 3.33
CA GLY A 15 -11.11 27.89 2.20
C GLY A 15 -10.09 27.03 1.45
N GLY A 16 -10.07 25.71 1.65
CA GLY A 16 -9.14 24.80 0.96
C GLY A 16 -8.73 23.57 1.76
N VAL A 17 -7.55 23.05 1.49
CA VAL A 17 -6.96 21.89 2.18
C VAL A 17 -5.88 22.37 3.15
N ARG A 18 -5.97 22.00 4.42
CA ARG A 18 -4.98 22.34 5.44
C ARG A 18 -3.81 21.37 5.41
N LEU A 19 -2.61 21.90 5.25
CA LEU A 19 -1.35 21.18 5.23
C LEU A 19 -0.46 21.63 6.37
N ALA A 20 -0.16 20.71 7.31
CA ALA A 20 0.85 20.91 8.33
C ALA A 20 2.14 20.19 7.90
N GLU A 21 3.26 20.88 7.85
CA GLU A 21 4.55 20.36 7.46
C GLU A 21 5.45 20.00 8.66
N ALA A 22 6.50 19.25 8.38
CA ALA A 22 7.46 18.78 9.40
C ALA A 22 8.28 19.92 10.02
N ASP A 23 8.46 21.03 9.31
CA ASP A 23 9.17 22.25 9.76
C ASP A 23 8.29 23.19 10.63
N GLY A 24 7.03 22.80 10.85
CA GLY A 24 6.07 23.58 11.66
C GLY A 24 5.20 24.53 10.86
N ARG A 25 5.37 24.64 9.54
CA ARG A 25 4.42 25.38 8.68
C ARG A 25 3.06 24.68 8.75
N ASP A 26 2.01 25.48 8.85
CA ASP A 26 0.62 25.02 8.90
C ASP A 26 -0.24 26.02 8.14
N GLU A 27 -0.62 25.69 6.92
CA GLU A 27 -1.29 26.59 6.00
C GLU A 27 -2.51 25.96 5.34
N VAL A 28 -3.44 26.79 4.88
CA VAL A 28 -4.57 26.38 4.06
C VAL A 28 -4.23 26.65 2.60
N ILE A 29 -4.12 25.60 1.82
CA ILE A 29 -3.88 25.68 0.38
C ILE A 29 -5.24 25.83 -0.30
N PRO A 30 -5.47 26.91 -1.06
CA PRO A 30 -6.76 27.18 -1.71
C PRO A 30 -6.94 26.26 -2.93
N LEU A 31 -7.37 25.02 -2.68
CA LEU A 31 -7.65 24.02 -3.70
C LEU A 31 -9.14 23.72 -3.74
N PRO A 32 -9.79 23.73 -4.92
CA PRO A 32 -11.17 23.28 -5.05
C PRO A 32 -11.27 21.78 -4.75
N VAL A 33 -12.25 21.41 -3.92
CA VAL A 33 -12.57 20.01 -3.63
C VAL A 33 -14.00 19.76 -4.07
N HIS A 34 -14.15 18.93 -5.10
CA HIS A 34 -15.44 18.53 -5.65
C HIS A 34 -16.00 17.32 -4.89
N PRO A 35 -17.32 17.21 -4.72
CA PRO A 35 -17.95 16.12 -3.94
C PRO A 35 -17.93 14.78 -4.65
N SER A 36 -17.63 14.75 -5.96
CA SER A 36 -17.53 13.54 -6.77
C SER A 36 -16.46 13.65 -7.87
N ILE A 37 -16.12 12.53 -8.49
CA ILE A 37 -15.26 12.48 -9.69
C ILE A 37 -15.99 13.14 -10.86
N HIS A 38 -17.29 12.90 -11.01
CA HIS A 38 -18.11 13.51 -12.06
C HIS A 38 -18.08 15.05 -11.99
N ASP A 39 -18.30 15.63 -10.80
CA ASP A 39 -18.28 17.08 -10.63
C ASP A 39 -16.89 17.67 -10.91
N ALA A 40 -15.82 16.94 -10.54
CA ALA A 40 -14.47 17.38 -10.83
C ALA A 40 -14.16 17.38 -12.33
N LEU A 41 -14.52 16.32 -13.06
CA LEU A 41 -14.30 16.21 -14.51
C LEU A 41 -15.22 17.12 -15.33
N ALA A 42 -16.39 17.49 -14.79
CA ALA A 42 -17.28 18.47 -15.42
C ALA A 42 -16.80 19.93 -15.23
N ALA A 43 -15.97 20.17 -14.23
CA ALA A 43 -15.51 21.52 -13.89
C ALA A 43 -14.32 21.99 -14.74
N ASP A 44 -13.50 21.07 -15.26
CA ASP A 44 -12.27 21.40 -16.01
C ASP A 44 -11.78 20.22 -16.83
N GLU A 45 -10.87 20.48 -17.79
CA GLU A 45 -10.15 19.46 -18.56
C GLU A 45 -8.85 19.06 -17.82
N PHE A 46 -8.54 17.77 -17.84
CA PHE A 46 -7.37 17.25 -17.13
C PHE A 46 -6.47 16.41 -18.03
N ASP A 47 -5.18 16.66 -17.98
CA ASP A 47 -4.14 15.85 -18.63
C ASP A 47 -3.72 14.63 -17.80
N LEU A 48 -3.98 14.67 -16.49
CA LEU A 48 -3.58 13.64 -15.53
C LEU A 48 -4.59 13.51 -14.40
N ILE A 49 -5.01 12.28 -14.13
CA ILE A 49 -5.79 11.92 -12.93
C ILE A 49 -4.88 11.11 -11.98
N ILE A 50 -4.71 11.60 -10.75
CA ILE A 50 -3.95 10.87 -9.71
C ILE A 50 -4.94 10.12 -8.82
N LEU A 51 -4.87 8.79 -8.83
CA LEU A 51 -5.66 7.94 -7.95
C LEU A 51 -4.91 7.68 -6.64
N ALA A 52 -5.48 8.18 -5.55
CA ALA A 52 -4.99 7.98 -4.18
C ALA A 52 -6.07 7.38 -3.27
N VAL A 53 -7.14 6.84 -3.84
CA VAL A 53 -8.18 6.13 -3.08
C VAL A 53 -7.64 4.81 -2.54
N LYS A 54 -8.29 4.26 -1.51
CA LYS A 54 -7.96 2.93 -1.01
C LYS A 54 -8.16 1.87 -2.10
N ALA A 55 -7.31 0.83 -2.11
CA ALA A 55 -7.28 -0.17 -3.17
C ALA A 55 -8.65 -0.83 -3.45
N TYR A 56 -9.46 -1.03 -2.42
CA TYR A 56 -10.83 -1.57 -2.57
C TYR A 56 -11.83 -0.61 -3.26
N HIS A 57 -11.45 0.62 -3.56
CA HIS A 57 -12.24 1.59 -4.33
C HIS A 57 -11.71 1.78 -5.77
N THR A 58 -10.66 1.06 -6.18
CA THR A 58 -10.03 1.23 -7.49
C THR A 58 -11.03 1.04 -8.64
N GLU A 59 -11.76 -0.07 -8.62
CA GLU A 59 -12.73 -0.37 -9.68
C GLU A 59 -13.89 0.62 -9.72
N THR A 60 -14.40 1.02 -8.54
CA THR A 60 -15.48 2.02 -8.46
C THR A 60 -15.03 3.35 -9.04
N ALA A 61 -13.87 3.84 -8.61
CA ALA A 61 -13.31 5.08 -9.12
C ALA A 61 -13.04 5.02 -10.64
N ALA A 62 -12.54 3.88 -11.14
CA ALA A 62 -12.32 3.70 -12.57
C ALA A 62 -13.63 3.74 -13.40
N ARG A 63 -14.71 3.13 -12.89
CA ARG A 63 -16.02 3.20 -13.54
C ARG A 63 -16.58 4.62 -13.53
N GLU A 64 -16.49 5.32 -12.40
CA GLU A 64 -16.91 6.72 -12.29
C GLU A 64 -16.12 7.63 -13.25
N ILE A 65 -14.79 7.44 -13.38
CA ILE A 65 -13.96 8.17 -14.35
C ILE A 65 -14.47 7.92 -15.77
N ARG A 66 -14.75 6.67 -16.15
CA ARG A 66 -15.25 6.32 -17.47
C ARG A 66 -16.64 6.94 -17.76
N GLU A 67 -17.56 6.82 -16.80
CA GLU A 67 -18.91 7.37 -16.90
C GLU A 67 -18.92 8.89 -16.99
N ALA A 68 -17.94 9.55 -16.36
CA ALA A 68 -17.76 11.02 -16.44
C ALA A 68 -16.97 11.47 -17.70
N GLY A 69 -16.66 10.56 -18.64
CA GLY A 69 -15.96 10.88 -19.89
C GLY A 69 -14.44 11.03 -19.75
N GLY A 70 -13.84 10.60 -18.63
CA GLY A 70 -12.40 10.71 -18.37
C GLY A 70 -11.56 9.58 -18.99
N GLU A 71 -12.14 8.67 -19.79
CA GLU A 71 -11.38 7.66 -20.51
C GLU A 71 -10.46 8.31 -21.55
N GLY A 72 -9.23 7.85 -21.65
CA GLY A 72 -8.17 8.47 -22.48
C GLY A 72 -7.27 9.43 -21.71
N VAL A 73 -7.71 9.99 -20.59
CA VAL A 73 -6.85 10.77 -19.70
C VAL A 73 -5.81 9.85 -19.05
N ALA A 74 -4.57 10.36 -18.89
CA ALA A 74 -3.52 9.61 -18.22
C ALA A 74 -3.86 9.42 -16.73
N LEU A 75 -3.64 8.20 -16.21
CA LEU A 75 -3.86 7.85 -14.80
C LEU A 75 -2.54 7.58 -14.11
N LEU A 76 -2.33 8.14 -12.92
CA LEU A 76 -1.25 7.80 -12.01
C LEU A 76 -1.84 7.12 -10.77
N SER A 77 -1.63 5.81 -10.64
CA SER A 77 -2.03 5.05 -9.45
C SER A 77 -0.98 5.22 -8.34
N MET A 78 -1.31 6.01 -7.30
CA MET A 78 -0.48 6.20 -6.09
C MET A 78 -0.91 5.30 -4.94
N GLN A 79 -1.69 4.28 -5.23
CA GLN A 79 -2.31 3.39 -4.26
C GLN A 79 -1.31 2.35 -3.72
N ASN A 80 -1.52 1.93 -2.47
CA ASN A 80 -0.78 0.81 -1.88
C ASN A 80 -1.23 -0.54 -2.46
N GLY A 81 -0.37 -1.55 -2.31
CA GLY A 81 -0.65 -2.90 -2.76
C GLY A 81 -0.38 -3.10 -4.24
N VAL A 82 -0.77 -4.26 -4.76
CA VAL A 82 -0.60 -4.69 -6.15
C VAL A 82 -1.94 -5.13 -6.74
N GLY A 83 -2.08 -5.03 -8.06
CA GLY A 83 -3.32 -5.38 -8.79
C GLY A 83 -4.18 -4.17 -9.14
N ASN A 84 -3.87 -2.96 -8.66
CA ASN A 84 -4.62 -1.75 -8.95
C ASN A 84 -4.47 -1.33 -10.43
N GLU A 85 -3.25 -1.36 -10.93
CA GLU A 85 -2.92 -0.94 -12.30
C GLU A 85 -3.55 -1.87 -13.34
N GLU A 86 -3.60 -3.17 -13.03
CA GLU A 86 -4.26 -4.18 -13.85
C GLU A 86 -5.79 -3.94 -13.90
N ALA A 87 -6.42 -3.68 -12.73
CA ALA A 87 -7.84 -3.38 -12.65
C ALA A 87 -8.20 -2.09 -13.42
N LEU A 88 -7.38 -1.05 -13.29
CA LEU A 88 -7.54 0.18 -14.08
C LEU A 88 -7.45 -0.10 -15.58
N GLY A 89 -6.47 -0.92 -16.01
CA GLY A 89 -6.28 -1.27 -17.41
C GLY A 89 -7.40 -2.06 -18.04
N VAL A 90 -8.15 -2.84 -17.26
CA VAL A 90 -9.34 -3.57 -17.70
C VAL A 90 -10.51 -2.62 -17.88
N ILE A 91 -10.72 -1.68 -16.96
CA ILE A 91 -11.89 -0.78 -16.95
C ILE A 91 -11.70 0.41 -17.89
N LEU A 92 -10.47 0.93 -18.00
CA LEU A 92 -10.09 2.11 -18.80
C LEU A 92 -9.04 1.71 -19.86
N PRO A 93 -9.43 0.89 -20.87
CA PRO A 93 -8.46 0.32 -21.82
C PRO A 93 -7.78 1.37 -22.72
N ALA A 94 -8.38 2.52 -22.95
CA ALA A 94 -7.79 3.60 -23.74
C ALA A 94 -6.86 4.54 -22.94
N SER A 95 -6.90 4.47 -21.60
CA SER A 95 -6.10 5.38 -20.76
C SER A 95 -4.67 4.91 -20.57
N PRO A 96 -3.66 5.81 -20.72
CA PRO A 96 -2.31 5.59 -20.25
C PRO A 96 -2.31 5.39 -18.73
N ILE A 97 -1.67 4.32 -18.23
CA ILE A 97 -1.60 4.03 -16.80
C ILE A 97 -0.15 4.04 -16.33
N LEU A 98 0.12 4.90 -15.36
CA LEU A 98 1.37 5.00 -14.65
C LEU A 98 1.20 4.44 -13.24
N ALA A 99 2.16 3.66 -12.79
CA ALA A 99 2.25 3.19 -11.42
C ALA A 99 3.14 4.14 -10.61
N GLY A 100 2.66 4.50 -9.42
CA GLY A 100 3.41 5.30 -8.47
C GLY A 100 3.53 4.62 -7.12
N VAL A 101 4.60 4.90 -6.41
CA VAL A 101 4.81 4.55 -5.00
C VAL A 101 5.35 5.75 -4.25
N ILE A 102 4.80 5.99 -3.05
CA ILE A 102 5.26 7.03 -2.14
C ILE A 102 5.76 6.41 -0.84
N THR A 103 6.86 6.93 -0.29
CA THR A 103 7.43 6.46 0.97
C THR A 103 7.36 7.49 2.09
N THR A 104 6.91 8.70 1.79
CA THR A 104 6.72 9.77 2.76
C THR A 104 5.53 9.46 3.67
N PRO A 105 5.71 9.44 4.99
CA PRO A 105 4.62 9.22 5.92
C PRO A 105 3.74 10.48 6.02
N VAL A 106 2.44 10.29 5.83
CA VAL A 106 1.41 11.32 5.97
C VAL A 106 0.41 10.88 7.03
N GLU A 107 -0.04 11.82 7.85
CA GLU A 107 -1.08 11.65 8.87
C GLU A 107 -2.32 12.44 8.47
N VAL A 108 -3.46 11.77 8.42
CA VAL A 108 -4.76 12.42 8.20
C VAL A 108 -5.33 12.84 9.55
N ARG A 109 -5.49 14.14 9.77
CA ARG A 109 -6.04 14.75 11.00
C ARG A 109 -7.50 15.11 10.91
N GLY A 110 -8.04 15.12 9.69
CA GLY A 110 -9.43 15.46 9.42
C GLY A 110 -9.78 15.29 7.95
N PRO A 111 -11.01 15.57 7.54
CA PRO A 111 -11.48 15.35 6.16
C PRO A 111 -10.62 16.03 5.09
N VAL A 112 -10.02 17.18 5.39
CA VAL A 112 -9.14 17.98 4.51
C VAL A 112 -7.98 18.57 5.29
N HIS A 113 -7.52 17.88 6.35
CA HIS A 113 -6.37 18.27 7.14
C HIS A 113 -5.36 17.14 7.15
N VAL A 114 -4.18 17.37 6.59
CA VAL A 114 -3.08 16.42 6.53
C VAL A 114 -1.83 16.98 7.17
N LYS A 115 -1.04 16.10 7.80
CA LYS A 115 0.27 16.44 8.33
C LYS A 115 1.33 15.57 7.68
N VAL A 116 2.37 16.21 7.16
CA VAL A 116 3.57 15.55 6.66
C VAL A 116 4.62 15.52 7.76
N SER A 117 5.12 14.34 8.09
CA SER A 117 6.02 14.14 9.23
C SER A 117 7.51 14.21 8.88
N ARG A 118 7.86 14.34 7.60
CA ARG A 118 9.25 14.42 7.11
C ARG A 118 9.37 15.39 5.94
N PRO A 119 10.46 16.15 5.82
CA PRO A 119 10.64 17.17 4.79
C PRO A 119 11.00 16.59 3.40
N SER A 120 11.19 15.28 3.27
CA SER A 120 11.58 14.66 2.00
C SER A 120 10.42 13.85 1.40
N PHE A 121 10.15 14.10 0.13
CA PHE A 121 9.08 13.47 -0.63
C PHE A 121 9.68 12.57 -1.72
N HIS A 122 9.77 11.26 -1.47
CA HIS A 122 10.27 10.31 -2.45
C HIS A 122 9.12 9.62 -3.17
N VAL A 123 9.13 9.72 -4.49
CA VAL A 123 8.16 9.06 -5.38
C VAL A 123 8.90 8.17 -6.38
N GLY A 124 8.45 6.92 -6.47
CA GLY A 124 8.82 6.02 -7.56
C GLY A 124 7.75 6.03 -8.63
N LEU A 125 8.14 6.05 -9.90
CA LEU A 125 7.23 6.05 -11.05
C LEU A 125 7.64 4.98 -12.06
N ALA A 126 6.67 4.33 -12.68
CA ALA A 126 6.89 3.42 -13.80
C ALA A 126 5.69 3.39 -14.75
N ASN A 127 5.90 2.99 -16.00
CA ASN A 127 4.81 2.67 -16.91
C ASN A 127 4.17 1.33 -16.54
N ALA A 128 2.84 1.30 -16.36
CA ALA A 128 2.11 0.07 -16.17
C ALA A 128 1.56 -0.52 -17.49
N ARG A 129 1.54 0.26 -18.55
CA ARG A 129 1.06 -0.15 -19.89
C ARG A 129 2.02 0.33 -21.01
N GLU A 130 3.21 -0.25 -21.07
CA GLU A 130 4.25 0.17 -22.02
C GLU A 130 3.82 0.13 -23.50
N LYS A 131 2.91 -0.78 -23.86
CA LYS A 131 2.48 -0.99 -25.25
C LYS A 131 1.48 0.05 -25.76
N LEU A 132 0.97 0.93 -24.90
CA LEU A 132 0.08 2.00 -25.33
C LEU A 132 0.89 3.13 -26.00
N PRO A 133 0.55 3.54 -27.22
CA PRO A 133 1.25 4.65 -27.88
C PRO A 133 1.23 5.92 -27.03
N GLY A 134 2.37 6.62 -26.97
CA GLY A 134 2.50 7.87 -26.20
C GLY A 134 2.79 7.71 -24.70
N ASN A 135 2.75 6.52 -24.14
CA ASN A 135 2.88 6.29 -22.69
C ASN A 135 4.29 6.65 -22.16
N LYS A 136 5.35 6.46 -22.94
CA LYS A 136 6.73 6.85 -22.56
C LYS A 136 6.85 8.37 -22.35
N GLY A 137 6.23 9.17 -23.21
CA GLY A 137 6.19 10.64 -23.07
C GLY A 137 5.43 11.09 -21.82
N LYS A 138 4.32 10.42 -21.49
CA LYS A 138 3.53 10.71 -20.28
C LYS A 138 4.34 10.47 -19.01
N LEU A 139 5.09 9.36 -18.91
CA LEU A 139 5.96 9.09 -17.75
C LEU A 139 7.00 10.20 -17.54
N ALA A 140 7.67 10.63 -18.62
CA ALA A 140 8.67 11.68 -18.53
C ALA A 140 8.05 13.02 -18.09
N GLY A 141 6.88 13.40 -18.65
CA GLY A 141 6.16 14.60 -18.29
C GLY A 141 5.70 14.60 -16.83
N VAL A 142 5.12 13.49 -16.34
CA VAL A 142 4.71 13.37 -14.94
C VAL A 142 5.91 13.38 -14.00
N ALA A 143 7.02 12.76 -14.38
CA ALA A 143 8.25 12.78 -13.59
C ALA A 143 8.84 14.21 -13.49
N ALA A 144 8.80 15.00 -14.57
CA ALA A 144 9.21 16.39 -14.56
C ALA A 144 8.30 17.23 -13.66
N LEU A 145 6.97 17.14 -13.84
CA LEU A 145 5.97 17.84 -13.02
C LEU A 145 6.19 17.60 -11.51
N LEU A 146 6.41 16.33 -11.12
CA LEU A 146 6.63 16.02 -9.71
C LEU A 146 7.98 16.54 -9.19
N ARG A 147 9.05 16.52 -10.02
CA ARG A 147 10.35 17.12 -9.63
C ARG A 147 10.24 18.63 -9.45
N ASP A 148 9.58 19.31 -10.36
CA ASP A 148 9.33 20.75 -10.27
C ASP A 148 8.48 21.13 -9.05
N SER A 149 7.63 20.18 -8.60
CA SER A 149 6.86 20.29 -7.35
C SER A 149 7.64 19.89 -6.09
N GLY A 150 8.96 19.67 -6.18
CA GLY A 150 9.82 19.39 -5.02
C GLY A 150 9.93 17.91 -4.62
N PHE A 151 9.41 16.96 -5.43
CA PHE A 151 9.55 15.53 -5.15
C PHE A 151 10.89 14.98 -5.67
N ALA A 152 11.53 14.13 -4.86
CA ALA A 152 12.63 13.27 -5.34
C ALA A 152 12.04 12.09 -6.11
N VAL A 153 12.13 12.15 -7.45
CA VAL A 153 11.49 11.16 -8.34
C VAL A 153 12.52 10.17 -8.87
N THR A 154 12.25 8.88 -8.66
CA THR A 154 12.96 7.76 -9.29
C THR A 154 12.04 7.08 -10.29
N THR A 155 12.51 6.87 -11.52
CA THR A 155 11.79 6.10 -12.54
C THR A 155 12.29 4.66 -12.59
N TYR A 156 11.40 3.71 -12.85
CA TYR A 156 11.67 2.27 -12.93
C TYR A 156 11.21 1.72 -14.28
N ASP A 157 11.96 0.79 -14.82
CA ASP A 157 11.61 0.13 -16.08
C ASP A 157 10.47 -0.89 -15.90
N ASP A 158 10.39 -1.53 -14.73
CA ASP A 158 9.35 -2.50 -14.40
C ASP A 158 8.52 -2.04 -13.20
N TYR A 159 7.25 -1.66 -13.46
CA TYR A 159 6.33 -1.23 -12.40
C TYR A 159 6.01 -2.35 -11.41
N ARG A 160 6.01 -3.62 -11.84
CA ARG A 160 5.72 -4.75 -10.96
C ARG A 160 6.85 -4.92 -9.93
N SER A 161 8.11 -4.85 -10.36
CA SER A 161 9.26 -4.86 -9.47
C SER A 161 9.20 -3.71 -8.44
N MET A 162 8.84 -2.51 -8.85
CA MET A 162 8.65 -1.36 -7.97
C MET A 162 7.49 -1.58 -6.98
N LYS A 163 6.30 -1.97 -7.45
CA LYS A 163 5.11 -2.15 -6.62
C LYS A 163 5.26 -3.32 -5.64
N TRP A 164 5.78 -4.47 -6.07
CA TRP A 164 6.06 -5.61 -5.22
C TRP A 164 7.15 -5.32 -4.18
N SER A 165 8.18 -4.55 -4.54
CA SER A 165 9.18 -4.08 -3.57
C SER A 165 8.57 -3.18 -2.51
N LYS A 166 7.66 -2.27 -2.89
CA LYS A 166 6.90 -1.47 -1.94
C LYS A 166 5.97 -2.33 -1.08
N LEU A 167 5.37 -3.38 -1.64
CA LEU A 167 4.54 -4.34 -0.91
C LEU A 167 5.35 -5.03 0.20
N LEU A 168 6.60 -5.45 -0.04
CA LEU A 168 7.46 -6.00 1.00
C LEU A 168 7.58 -5.07 2.22
N MET A 169 7.69 -3.76 2.00
CA MET A 169 7.70 -2.78 3.11
C MET A 169 6.34 -2.71 3.81
N ASN A 170 5.25 -2.78 3.04
CA ASN A 170 3.90 -2.60 3.56
C ASN A 170 3.40 -3.81 4.35
N ILE A 171 3.81 -5.03 4.02
CA ILE A 171 3.39 -6.24 4.76
C ILE A 171 4.10 -6.38 6.11
N LEU A 172 5.27 -5.75 6.29
CA LEU A 172 6.12 -5.94 7.46
C LEU A 172 5.45 -5.41 8.74
N ALA A 173 5.21 -6.28 9.70
CA ALA A 173 4.52 -6.09 10.96
C ALA A 173 3.08 -5.53 10.81
N ASN A 174 2.50 -5.48 9.63
CA ASN A 174 1.24 -4.80 9.41
C ASN A 174 0.03 -5.64 9.86
N ALA A 175 -0.09 -6.87 9.38
CA ALA A 175 -1.18 -7.77 9.77
C ALA A 175 -1.06 -8.25 11.22
N GLN A 176 0.15 -8.61 11.67
CA GLN A 176 0.35 -9.03 13.07
C GLN A 176 -0.01 -7.91 14.05
N SER A 177 0.39 -6.65 13.76
CA SER A 177 0.02 -5.51 14.59
C SER A 177 -1.50 -5.32 14.64
N ALA A 178 -2.19 -5.49 13.53
CA ALA A 178 -3.64 -5.38 13.49
C ALA A 178 -4.34 -6.49 14.29
N ILE A 179 -3.88 -7.74 14.15
CA ILE A 179 -4.48 -8.92 14.79
C ILE A 179 -4.20 -8.95 16.29
N LEU A 180 -2.93 -8.70 16.69
CA LEU A 180 -2.50 -8.83 18.08
C LEU A 180 -2.63 -7.55 18.91
N GLY A 181 -2.85 -6.39 18.28
CA GLY A 181 -2.79 -5.10 18.95
C GLY A 181 -1.36 -4.68 19.37
N TYR A 182 -0.33 -5.36 18.88
CA TYR A 182 1.06 -5.11 19.23
C TYR A 182 1.69 -4.06 18.31
N THR A 183 2.56 -3.22 18.86
CA THR A 183 3.40 -2.34 18.04
C THR A 183 4.41 -3.16 17.22
N PRO A 184 4.93 -2.62 16.12
CA PRO A 184 6.00 -3.28 15.37
C PRO A 184 7.23 -3.62 16.23
N ALA A 185 7.54 -2.79 17.22
CA ALA A 185 8.60 -3.06 18.17
C ALA A 185 8.34 -4.30 19.02
N GLN A 186 7.12 -4.45 19.55
CA GLN A 186 6.69 -5.63 20.31
C GLN A 186 6.71 -6.90 19.46
N ILE A 187 6.26 -6.83 18.19
CA ILE A 187 6.34 -7.96 17.24
C ILE A 187 7.79 -8.44 17.09
N PHE A 188 8.73 -7.55 16.86
CA PHE A 188 10.14 -7.92 16.65
C PHE A 188 10.91 -8.22 17.94
N ALA A 189 10.38 -7.82 19.10
CA ALA A 189 10.92 -8.21 20.41
C ALA A 189 10.69 -9.70 20.71
N ASP A 190 9.54 -10.27 20.30
CA ASP A 190 9.30 -11.72 20.38
C ASP A 190 9.99 -12.41 19.18
N PRO A 191 10.98 -13.30 19.44
CA PRO A 191 11.69 -14.00 18.36
C PRO A 191 10.78 -14.82 17.45
N ARG A 192 9.68 -15.36 17.94
CA ARG A 192 8.75 -16.21 17.19
C ARG A 192 7.93 -15.36 16.23
N LEU A 193 7.40 -14.23 16.72
CA LEU A 193 6.62 -13.29 15.90
C LEU A 193 7.49 -12.59 14.85
N GLY A 194 8.68 -12.13 15.24
CA GLY A 194 9.63 -11.54 14.29
C GLY A 194 10.09 -12.52 13.21
N ASN A 195 10.31 -13.79 13.57
CA ASN A 195 10.62 -14.83 12.58
C ASN A 195 9.42 -15.13 11.67
N LEU A 196 8.18 -15.05 12.19
CA LEU A 196 6.96 -15.21 11.40
C LEU A 196 6.84 -14.10 10.35
N GLU A 197 7.15 -12.85 10.68
CA GLU A 197 7.23 -11.74 9.70
C GLU A 197 8.23 -12.04 8.58
N LEU A 198 9.41 -12.52 8.95
CA LEU A 198 10.43 -12.85 7.95
C LEU A 198 10.06 -14.08 7.10
N ARG A 199 9.24 -15.01 7.61
CA ARG A 199 8.64 -16.09 6.81
C ARG A 199 7.64 -15.51 5.80
N ALA A 200 6.74 -14.61 6.22
CA ALA A 200 5.83 -13.92 5.31
C ALA A 200 6.60 -13.21 4.17
N TRP A 201 7.74 -12.60 4.49
CA TRP A 201 8.63 -12.00 3.49
C TRP A 201 9.24 -13.04 2.55
N ARG A 202 9.69 -14.20 3.04
CA ARG A 202 10.22 -15.30 2.20
C ARG A 202 9.17 -15.79 1.20
N GLU A 203 7.93 -15.93 1.65
CA GLU A 203 6.81 -16.30 0.79
C GLU A 203 6.59 -15.24 -0.32
N ALA A 204 6.52 -13.96 0.05
CA ALA A 204 6.38 -12.88 -0.91
C ALA A 204 7.54 -12.84 -1.92
N LEU A 205 8.79 -13.04 -1.47
CA LEU A 205 9.96 -13.12 -2.33
C LEU A 205 9.94 -14.35 -3.25
N ALA A 206 9.41 -15.48 -2.78
CA ALA A 206 9.22 -16.68 -3.61
C ALA A 206 8.18 -16.42 -4.72
N VAL A 207 7.06 -15.78 -4.38
CA VAL A 207 6.03 -15.35 -5.34
C VAL A 207 6.59 -14.35 -6.35
N MET A 208 7.34 -13.34 -5.90
CA MET A 208 8.00 -12.38 -6.80
C MET A 208 8.90 -13.12 -7.81
N ARG A 209 9.72 -14.05 -7.34
CA ARG A 209 10.61 -14.85 -8.21
C ARG A 209 9.81 -15.69 -9.20
N GLY A 210 8.72 -16.36 -8.75
CA GLY A 210 7.83 -17.13 -9.61
C GLY A 210 7.15 -16.31 -10.69
N GLN A 211 6.96 -15.02 -10.47
CA GLN A 211 6.44 -14.07 -11.45
C GLN A 211 7.53 -13.42 -12.35
N GLY A 212 8.81 -13.71 -12.14
CA GLY A 212 9.92 -13.02 -12.78
C GLY A 212 10.15 -11.59 -12.29
N VAL A 213 9.53 -11.21 -11.17
CA VAL A 213 9.63 -9.89 -10.54
C VAL A 213 10.83 -9.85 -9.59
N LYS A 214 11.62 -8.77 -9.63
CA LYS A 214 12.84 -8.63 -8.82
C LYS A 214 12.68 -7.55 -7.76
N PRO A 215 13.21 -7.74 -6.54
CA PRO A 215 13.32 -6.66 -5.57
C PRO A 215 14.17 -5.52 -6.12
N VAL A 216 13.66 -4.29 -6.01
CA VAL A 216 14.37 -3.04 -6.35
C VAL A 216 14.40 -2.11 -5.14
N ALA A 217 15.38 -1.22 -5.09
CA ALA A 217 15.42 -0.19 -4.04
C ALA A 217 14.24 0.78 -4.24
N VAL A 218 13.55 1.16 -3.15
CA VAL A 218 12.41 2.08 -3.20
C VAL A 218 12.57 3.12 -2.09
N GLY A 219 12.53 4.40 -2.44
CA GLY A 219 12.61 5.50 -1.47
C GLY A 219 13.86 5.47 -0.60
N GLY A 220 15.00 5.05 -1.15
CA GLY A 220 16.28 4.92 -0.42
C GLY A 220 16.43 3.61 0.38
N TYR A 221 15.40 2.76 0.45
CA TYR A 221 15.49 1.49 1.16
C TYR A 221 16.16 0.40 0.32
N PRO A 222 17.26 -0.25 0.80
CA PRO A 222 18.03 -1.22 0.03
C PRO A 222 17.37 -2.62 0.04
N LEU A 223 16.13 -2.70 -0.46
CA LEU A 223 15.33 -3.94 -0.47
C LEU A 223 16.00 -5.13 -1.18
N PRO A 224 16.79 -4.96 -2.26
CA PRO A 224 17.52 -6.08 -2.86
C PRO A 224 18.50 -6.74 -1.89
N LEU A 225 19.20 -5.94 -1.06
CA LEU A 225 20.13 -6.47 -0.05
C LEU A 225 19.38 -7.18 1.07
N ALA A 226 18.30 -6.57 1.57
CA ALA A 226 17.42 -7.17 2.58
C ALA A 226 16.83 -8.50 2.09
N ALA A 227 16.37 -8.56 0.84
CA ALA A 227 15.85 -9.77 0.22
C ALA A 227 16.88 -10.90 0.13
N LYS A 228 18.12 -10.59 -0.30
CA LYS A 228 19.23 -11.55 -0.30
C LYS A 228 19.51 -12.09 1.11
N GLY A 229 19.54 -11.23 2.12
CA GLY A 229 19.74 -11.64 3.50
C GLY A 229 18.63 -12.57 3.99
N VAL A 230 17.36 -12.20 3.80
CA VAL A 230 16.20 -13.01 4.24
C VAL A 230 16.15 -14.36 3.53
N GLN A 231 16.55 -14.43 2.25
CA GLN A 231 16.57 -15.70 1.51
C GLN A 231 17.77 -16.59 1.85
N GLY A 232 18.95 -16.02 2.08
CA GLY A 232 20.20 -16.75 2.20
C GLY A 232 20.69 -17.02 3.63
N LEU A 233 20.17 -16.31 4.63
CA LEU A 233 20.63 -16.42 6.01
C LEU A 233 19.55 -17.00 6.94
N PRO A 234 19.93 -17.61 8.08
CA PRO A 234 18.99 -17.98 9.12
C PRO A 234 18.17 -16.77 9.61
N LEU A 235 16.86 -16.95 9.80
CA LEU A 235 15.96 -15.84 10.20
C LEU A 235 16.36 -15.23 11.54
N GLY A 236 16.89 -16.02 12.47
CA GLY A 236 17.39 -15.55 13.76
C GLY A 236 18.49 -14.49 13.63
N LEU A 237 19.31 -14.54 12.57
CA LEU A 237 20.33 -13.53 12.27
C LEU A 237 19.73 -12.29 11.60
N MET A 238 18.70 -12.45 10.79
CA MET A 238 18.06 -11.34 10.08
C MET A 238 17.10 -10.55 10.99
N ARG A 239 16.46 -11.21 11.96
CA ARG A 239 15.47 -10.57 12.84
C ARG A 239 16.01 -9.33 13.57
N PRO A 240 17.19 -9.34 14.24
CA PRO A 240 17.71 -8.15 14.93
C PRO A 240 18.03 -7.00 13.97
N ILE A 241 18.42 -7.31 12.73
CA ILE A 241 18.66 -6.30 11.69
C ILE A 241 17.35 -5.60 11.34
N PHE A 242 16.29 -6.39 11.09
CA PHE A 242 14.97 -5.86 10.80
C PHE A 242 14.36 -5.12 12.00
N ALA A 243 14.52 -5.65 13.22
CA ALA A 243 14.07 -4.98 14.44
C ALA A 243 14.65 -3.57 14.56
N ARG A 244 15.98 -3.42 14.39
CA ARG A 244 16.65 -2.11 14.43
C ARG A 244 16.13 -1.15 13.36
N PHE A 245 15.89 -1.68 12.16
CA PHE A 245 15.40 -0.89 11.03
C PHE A 245 13.95 -0.41 11.25
N ILE A 246 13.09 -1.27 11.76
CA ILE A 246 11.68 -0.98 12.01
C ILE A 246 11.51 0.00 13.17
N VAL A 247 12.16 -0.25 14.30
CA VAL A 247 12.13 0.63 15.48
C VAL A 247 12.67 2.02 15.13
N GLY A 248 13.78 2.11 14.38
CA GLY A 248 14.35 3.38 13.94
C GLY A 248 13.53 4.14 12.91
N GLY A 249 12.73 3.44 12.11
CA GLY A 249 11.94 4.03 11.01
C GLY A 249 10.49 4.36 11.33
N ARG A 250 9.81 3.52 12.11
CA ARG A 250 8.37 3.65 12.42
C ARG A 250 8.08 4.12 13.83
N GLY A 251 9.04 3.99 14.78
CA GLY A 251 8.79 4.27 16.19
C GLY A 251 7.67 3.39 16.75
N GLU A 252 6.81 3.96 17.58
CA GLU A 252 5.64 3.31 18.17
C GLU A 252 4.37 3.41 17.29
N LYS A 253 4.47 4.04 16.11
CA LYS A 253 3.32 4.25 15.24
C LYS A 253 2.77 2.92 14.71
N MET A 254 1.47 2.69 14.93
CA MET A 254 0.77 1.51 14.41
C MET A 254 0.72 1.54 12.88
N PRO A 255 0.85 0.38 12.22
CA PRO A 255 0.71 0.25 10.76
C PRO A 255 -0.74 0.44 10.30
N SER A 256 -0.92 0.60 8.97
CA SER A 256 -2.21 0.98 8.38
C SER A 256 -3.35 -0.01 8.64
N LEU A 257 -3.09 -1.32 8.59
CA LEU A 257 -4.13 -2.34 8.82
C LEU A 257 -4.65 -2.36 10.27
N TYR A 258 -3.84 -1.87 11.23
CA TYR A 258 -4.33 -1.72 12.60
C TYR A 258 -5.58 -0.85 12.67
N TYR A 259 -5.60 0.27 11.94
CA TYR A 259 -6.73 1.19 11.91
C TYR A 259 -7.94 0.65 11.14
N ASP A 260 -7.81 -0.48 10.46
CA ASP A 260 -8.93 -1.16 9.82
C ASP A 260 -9.72 -2.03 10.83
N LEU A 261 -9.08 -2.44 11.94
CA LEU A 261 -9.70 -3.21 13.02
C LEU A 261 -10.00 -2.38 14.29
N HIS A 262 -9.23 -1.29 14.53
CA HIS A 262 -9.29 -0.54 15.79
C HIS A 262 -9.70 0.92 15.59
N PRO A 263 -10.51 1.53 16.47
CA PRO A 263 -11.12 0.92 17.66
C PRO A 263 -12.27 -0.05 17.36
N GLN A 264 -12.76 -0.12 16.14
CA GLN A 264 -13.79 -1.06 15.67
C GLN A 264 -13.48 -1.48 14.23
N PRO A 265 -13.82 -2.73 13.82
CA PRO A 265 -13.64 -3.21 12.47
C PRO A 265 -14.35 -2.32 11.44
N ARG A 266 -13.65 -1.99 10.36
CA ARG A 266 -14.19 -1.28 9.21
C ARG A 266 -14.82 -2.27 8.23
N ALA A 267 -15.70 -1.76 7.35
CA ALA A 267 -16.32 -2.58 6.30
C ALA A 267 -15.30 -3.12 5.28
N HIS A 268 -14.17 -2.44 5.10
CA HIS A 268 -13.16 -2.77 4.08
C HIS A 268 -11.73 -2.57 4.62
N SER A 269 -10.81 -3.36 4.08
CA SER A 269 -9.37 -3.28 4.38
C SER A 269 -8.53 -3.48 3.12
N GLU A 270 -7.29 -3.00 3.13
CA GLU A 270 -6.32 -3.25 2.06
C GLU A 270 -5.62 -4.61 2.21
N ILE A 271 -6.01 -5.46 3.17
CA ILE A 271 -5.40 -6.79 3.40
C ILE A 271 -5.32 -7.62 2.10
N ASP A 272 -6.35 -7.53 1.23
CA ASP A 272 -6.44 -8.30 -0.01
C ASP A 272 -5.46 -7.86 -1.09
N TRP A 273 -5.00 -6.62 -1.06
CA TRP A 273 -3.98 -6.06 -1.95
C TRP A 273 -2.57 -6.12 -1.37
N LEU A 274 -2.44 -6.56 -0.11
CA LEU A 274 -1.18 -6.77 0.60
C LEU A 274 -0.92 -8.27 0.78
N HIS A 275 -1.14 -8.83 1.96
CA HIS A 275 -0.94 -10.26 2.24
C HIS A 275 -1.82 -11.15 1.35
N GLY A 276 -3.05 -10.75 1.09
CA GLY A 276 -3.97 -11.46 0.18
C GLY A 276 -3.47 -11.52 -1.26
N ALA A 277 -2.75 -10.52 -1.72
CA ALA A 277 -2.12 -10.57 -3.04
C ALA A 277 -0.99 -11.60 -3.09
N VAL A 278 -0.18 -11.72 -2.03
CA VAL A 278 0.85 -12.75 -1.93
C VAL A 278 0.21 -14.14 -1.94
N ALA A 279 -0.84 -14.34 -1.14
CA ALA A 279 -1.56 -15.61 -1.06
C ALA A 279 -2.21 -16.00 -2.39
N ARG A 280 -2.90 -15.08 -3.06
CA ARG A 280 -3.57 -15.29 -4.34
C ARG A 280 -2.58 -15.64 -5.45
N GLU A 281 -1.49 -14.88 -5.56
CA GLU A 281 -0.48 -15.13 -6.58
C GLU A 281 0.33 -16.39 -6.29
N GLY A 282 0.58 -16.69 -5.01
CA GLY A 282 1.17 -17.95 -4.57
C GLY A 282 0.33 -19.14 -5.04
N ALA A 283 -0.97 -19.14 -4.76
CA ALA A 283 -1.88 -20.19 -5.20
C ALA A 283 -1.89 -20.35 -6.74
N ARG A 284 -1.93 -19.22 -7.48
CA ARG A 284 -1.89 -19.23 -8.95
C ARG A 284 -0.60 -19.86 -9.51
N LEU A 285 0.50 -19.75 -8.79
CA LEU A 285 1.82 -20.24 -9.20
C LEU A 285 2.20 -21.60 -8.59
N GLY A 286 1.33 -22.17 -7.73
CA GLY A 286 1.66 -23.38 -6.97
C GLY A 286 2.77 -23.16 -5.93
N ILE A 287 2.93 -21.94 -5.43
CA ILE A 287 3.92 -21.58 -4.41
C ILE A 287 3.22 -21.45 -3.06
N PRO A 288 3.59 -22.28 -2.06
CA PRO A 288 2.99 -22.21 -0.73
C PRO A 288 3.23 -20.86 -0.05
N THR A 289 2.16 -20.28 0.52
CA THR A 289 2.19 -18.99 1.24
C THR A 289 1.37 -19.07 2.53
N PRO A 290 1.62 -20.06 3.42
CA PRO A 290 0.76 -20.33 4.57
C PRO A 290 0.67 -19.13 5.54
N VAL A 291 1.75 -18.38 5.74
CA VAL A 291 1.73 -17.22 6.66
C VAL A 291 0.86 -16.09 6.10
N ASN A 292 1.09 -15.68 4.85
CA ASN A 292 0.30 -14.62 4.22
C ASN A 292 -1.17 -15.02 4.06
N ALA A 293 -1.45 -16.29 3.74
CA ALA A 293 -2.82 -16.82 3.64
C ALA A 293 -3.52 -16.79 5.01
N THR A 294 -2.84 -17.22 6.08
CA THR A 294 -3.38 -17.20 7.44
C THR A 294 -3.69 -15.78 7.90
N PHE A 295 -2.76 -14.84 7.73
CA PHE A 295 -3.00 -13.44 8.07
C PHE A 295 -4.21 -12.87 7.32
N THR A 296 -4.32 -13.17 6.03
CA THR A 296 -5.45 -12.72 5.21
C THR A 296 -6.78 -13.30 5.70
N ARG A 297 -6.81 -14.60 6.01
CA ARG A 297 -7.99 -15.30 6.52
C ARG A 297 -8.46 -14.71 7.85
N ILE A 298 -7.54 -14.55 8.81
CA ILE A 298 -7.86 -14.01 10.13
C ILE A 298 -8.38 -12.57 9.99
N MET A 299 -7.67 -11.71 9.27
CA MET A 299 -8.10 -10.32 9.05
C MET A 299 -9.51 -10.24 8.44
N ARG A 300 -9.80 -11.08 7.44
CA ARG A 300 -11.14 -11.15 6.83
C ARG A 300 -12.22 -11.60 7.83
N ALA A 301 -11.93 -12.61 8.66
CA ALA A 301 -12.86 -13.08 9.69
C ALA A 301 -13.16 -12.00 10.72
N LEU A 302 -12.13 -11.27 11.16
CA LEU A 302 -12.27 -10.14 12.09
C LEU A 302 -13.08 -8.98 11.50
N LEU A 303 -12.82 -8.63 10.23
CA LEU A 303 -13.55 -7.56 9.53
C LEU A 303 -15.03 -7.90 9.32
N ARG A 304 -15.37 -9.18 9.10
CA ARG A 304 -16.75 -9.65 8.95
C ARG A 304 -17.47 -9.92 10.27
N GLY A 305 -16.76 -9.79 11.41
CA GLY A 305 -17.30 -10.10 12.73
C GLY A 305 -17.55 -11.59 12.98
N GLU A 306 -16.95 -12.48 12.17
CA GLU A 306 -17.00 -13.93 12.36
C GLU A 306 -16.15 -14.36 13.57
N GLU A 307 -15.10 -13.58 13.87
CA GLU A 307 -14.29 -13.71 15.07
C GLU A 307 -14.15 -12.35 15.76
N SER A 308 -14.01 -12.35 17.09
CA SER A 308 -13.82 -11.14 17.87
C SER A 308 -12.36 -10.68 17.83
N VAL A 309 -12.13 -9.37 17.69
CA VAL A 309 -10.80 -8.77 17.79
C VAL A 309 -10.18 -9.05 19.16
N ASP A 310 -10.96 -8.97 20.23
CA ASP A 310 -10.50 -9.23 21.62
C ASP A 310 -10.02 -10.67 21.82
N ALA A 311 -10.55 -11.62 21.04
CA ALA A 311 -10.13 -13.02 21.13
C ALA A 311 -8.72 -13.24 20.54
N TRP A 312 -8.20 -12.28 19.76
CA TRP A 312 -6.86 -12.33 19.15
C TRP A 312 -5.89 -11.33 19.80
N ALA A 313 -6.41 -10.25 20.35
CA ALA A 313 -5.59 -9.22 20.98
C ALA A 313 -4.73 -9.81 22.10
N GLY A 314 -3.42 -9.61 22.04
CA GLY A 314 -2.47 -10.14 23.03
C GLY A 314 -2.32 -11.67 23.03
N GLN A 315 -2.76 -12.39 21.98
CA GLN A 315 -2.74 -13.86 21.92
C GLN A 315 -1.74 -14.40 20.87
N PRO A 316 -0.42 -14.23 21.06
CA PRO A 316 0.59 -14.67 20.09
C PRO A 316 0.57 -16.17 19.84
N GLU A 317 0.31 -16.99 20.89
CA GLU A 317 0.26 -18.46 20.78
C GLU A 317 -0.86 -18.91 19.84
N ARG A 318 -2.02 -18.23 19.91
CA ARG A 318 -3.15 -18.51 19.02
C ARG A 318 -2.79 -18.23 17.57
N LEU A 319 -2.08 -17.13 17.28
CA LEU A 319 -1.65 -16.78 15.95
C LEU A 319 -0.63 -17.78 15.40
N LEU A 320 0.36 -18.16 16.22
CA LEU A 320 1.37 -19.13 15.84
C LEU A 320 0.75 -20.50 15.55
N ALA A 321 -0.18 -20.97 16.39
CA ALA A 321 -0.92 -22.22 16.18
C ALA A 321 -1.75 -22.19 14.89
N ALA A 322 -2.43 -21.09 14.59
CA ALA A 322 -3.23 -20.94 13.38
C ALA A 322 -2.38 -21.03 12.10
N VAL A 323 -1.15 -20.51 12.11
CA VAL A 323 -0.22 -20.62 10.97
C VAL A 323 0.25 -22.06 10.77
N VAL A 324 0.56 -22.78 11.85
CA VAL A 324 0.99 -24.18 11.79
C VAL A 324 -0.13 -25.05 11.22
N GLN A 325 -1.36 -24.88 11.72
CA GLN A 325 -2.53 -25.62 11.24
C GLN A 325 -2.77 -25.38 9.74
N HIS A 326 -2.72 -24.12 9.29
CA HIS A 326 -2.94 -23.80 7.87
C HIS A 326 -1.81 -24.31 6.96
N GLY A 327 -0.57 -24.39 7.46
CA GLY A 327 0.55 -24.96 6.74
C GLY A 327 0.44 -26.48 6.58
N VAL A 328 -0.12 -27.18 7.56
CA VAL A 328 -0.38 -28.63 7.49
C VAL A 328 -1.54 -28.94 6.53
N ASP A 329 -2.60 -28.13 6.56
CA ASP A 329 -3.76 -28.29 5.67
C ASP A 329 -3.43 -27.94 4.20
N GLY A 330 -2.42 -27.11 3.95
CA GLY A 330 -1.95 -26.74 2.61
C GLY A 330 -1.00 -27.73 1.95
N ASP A 331 -0.48 -28.70 2.69
CA ASP A 331 0.39 -29.76 2.19
C ASP A 331 -0.37 -31.05 1.81
N MET A 332 -1.70 -31.03 1.81
CA MET A 332 -2.49 -32.15 1.27
C MET A 332 -2.81 -31.92 -0.22
N PRO A 333 -2.57 -32.94 -1.06
CA PRO A 333 -2.58 -32.88 -2.53
C PRO A 333 -3.93 -32.61 -3.15
#